data_bd2cf433bd07ed10b1f013dc4a5f4cac
#
_entry.id   bd2cf433bd07ed10b1f013dc4a5f4cac
#
_cell.length_a   1.000
_cell.length_b   1.000
_cell.length_c   1.000
_cell.angle_alpha   90.00
_cell.angle_beta   90.00
_cell.angle_gamma   90.00
#
_symmetry.space_group_name_H-M   'P 1'
#
loop_
_entity.id
_entity.type
_entity.pdbx_description
1 polymer ?
#
loop_
_entity_poly.entity_id
_entity_poly.type
_entity_poly.pdbx_seq_one_letter_code
_entity_poly.pdbx_strand_id
1 'polypeptide(L)'
;ADFPMLGYNKNWVAISVNMFTVAGSAFSSGSVFVVDYPTLRTGIASPTVFSGISSASGGFCAHPAETYSSSEATLYLVSHLSSGSATYKLSTITGTAAAPVYTVGATNTRTGGGWATSGGNIMPQTCTSSCPGTLALIDPGDQFHRNNVVFRNGFVWYAQTIRLPSSTPTHTAVQWTKLTASTGLFSDGGRIEDPTATATNGGKWYGHPSIAVNKNNDVLLGFTEGESDDFLDAAYAFRLSTDAAGTMQDVVVFKDGEDYYEKDFGSGRQRWGDYSHAVVDPSDDVTFWTIQEYAKLRAAPTVGGS
;
A
#
# COMPACT_ATOMS: atom_id res chain seq x y z
N ALA A 1 -4.02 15.47 11.43
CA ALA A 1 -3.36 14.84 10.29
C ALA A 1 -3.30 13.34 10.51
N ASP A 2 -3.35 12.57 9.45
CA ASP A 2 -3.27 11.11 9.46
C ASP A 2 -2.71 10.61 8.12
N PHE A 3 -2.40 9.32 8.01
CA PHE A 3 -1.84 8.68 6.82
C PHE A 3 -0.53 9.33 6.35
N PRO A 4 0.53 9.37 7.18
CA PRO A 4 1.82 9.87 6.74
C PRO A 4 2.43 8.93 5.70
N MET A 5 2.80 9.46 4.54
CA MET A 5 3.42 8.73 3.44
C MET A 5 4.71 9.43 3.03
N LEU A 6 5.80 8.66 2.92
CA LEU A 6 7.14 9.14 2.64
C LEU A 6 7.58 8.77 1.24
N GLY A 7 8.23 9.68 0.55
CA GLY A 7 8.96 9.42 -0.68
C GLY A 7 10.11 10.39 -0.85
N TYR A 8 11.00 10.09 -1.79
CA TYR A 8 12.21 10.89 -1.99
C TYR A 8 12.79 10.74 -3.39
N ASN A 9 13.57 11.74 -3.79
CA ASN A 9 14.47 11.66 -4.93
C ASN A 9 15.78 12.40 -4.62
N LYS A 10 16.61 12.63 -5.61
CA LYS A 10 17.88 13.35 -5.42
C LYS A 10 17.76 14.76 -4.87
N ASN A 11 16.61 15.43 -5.07
CA ASN A 11 16.39 16.82 -4.69
C ASN A 11 15.63 16.95 -3.38
N TRP A 12 14.69 16.05 -3.08
CA TRP A 12 13.73 16.22 -1.98
C TRP A 12 13.47 14.95 -1.20
N VAL A 13 13.14 15.15 0.06
CA VAL A 13 12.35 14.21 0.86
C VAL A 13 10.97 14.83 1.02
N ALA A 14 9.92 14.08 0.69
CA ALA A 14 8.55 14.55 0.81
C ALA A 14 7.73 13.67 1.73
N ILE A 15 6.90 14.29 2.55
CA ILE A 15 5.92 13.63 3.40
C ILE A 15 4.55 14.18 3.04
N SER A 16 3.63 13.33 2.67
CA SER A 16 2.23 13.70 2.52
C SER A 16 1.41 13.25 3.71
N VAL A 17 0.34 13.97 3.99
CA VAL A 17 -0.62 13.67 5.05
C VAL A 17 -2.03 14.03 4.61
N ASN A 18 -3.00 13.29 5.11
CA ASN A 18 -4.43 13.65 5.05
C ASN A 18 -4.77 14.56 6.23
N MET A 19 -5.42 15.69 5.98
CA MET A 19 -5.94 16.59 6.99
C MET A 19 -7.43 16.31 7.20
N PHE A 20 -7.85 16.21 8.45
CA PHE A 20 -9.23 15.96 8.85
C PHE A 20 -9.75 17.11 9.70
N THR A 21 -11.07 17.32 9.64
CA THR A 21 -11.73 18.30 10.51
C THR A 21 -11.69 17.83 11.97
N VAL A 22 -11.53 18.76 12.91
CA VAL A 22 -11.55 18.45 14.34
C VAL A 22 -12.94 17.96 14.78
N ALA A 23 -13.98 18.55 14.23
CA ALA A 23 -15.37 18.11 14.46
C ALA A 23 -15.78 17.13 13.35
N GLY A 24 -15.99 15.86 13.68
CA GLY A 24 -16.56 14.86 12.78
C GLY A 24 -15.56 14.05 11.95
N SER A 25 -14.26 14.26 12.10
CA SER A 25 -13.20 13.47 11.46
C SER A 25 -13.36 13.30 9.93
N ALA A 26 -13.98 14.27 9.25
CA ALA A 26 -14.12 14.26 7.80
C ALA A 26 -12.82 14.73 7.13
N PHE A 27 -12.44 14.11 6.01
CA PHE A 27 -11.32 14.58 5.20
C PHE A 27 -11.53 16.03 4.75
N SER A 28 -10.55 16.87 4.99
CA SER A 28 -10.57 18.29 4.63
C SER A 28 -9.72 18.57 3.39
N SER A 29 -8.46 18.14 3.42
CA SER A 29 -7.52 18.32 2.31
C SER A 29 -6.30 17.43 2.50
N GLY A 30 -5.52 17.25 1.43
CA GLY A 30 -4.15 16.73 1.52
C GLY A 30 -3.15 17.87 1.73
N SER A 31 -2.01 17.54 2.35
CA SER A 31 -0.84 18.41 2.43
C SER A 31 0.41 17.61 2.12
N VAL A 32 1.36 18.26 1.40
CA VAL A 32 2.66 17.68 1.06
C VAL A 32 3.74 18.61 1.57
N PHE A 33 4.57 18.08 2.47
CA PHE A 33 5.74 18.75 3.03
C PHE A 33 6.97 18.31 2.24
N VAL A 34 7.66 19.23 1.62
CA VAL A 34 8.82 18.96 0.76
C VAL A 34 10.04 19.61 1.35
N VAL A 35 11.03 18.81 1.71
CA VAL A 35 12.30 19.29 2.28
C VAL A 35 13.40 19.11 1.25
N ASP A 36 14.19 20.17 1.04
CA ASP A 36 15.41 20.13 0.24
C ASP A 36 16.39 19.10 0.82
N TYR A 37 16.70 18.06 0.05
CA TYR A 37 17.55 16.95 0.53
C TYR A 37 18.98 17.37 0.85
N PRO A 38 19.69 18.16 0.02
CA PRO A 38 20.99 18.72 0.36
C PRO A 38 21.00 19.48 1.70
N THR A 39 20.01 20.33 1.93
CA THR A 39 19.89 21.11 3.18
C THR A 39 19.55 20.20 4.38
N LEU A 40 18.66 19.24 4.19
CA LEU A 40 18.31 18.26 5.23
C LEU A 40 19.54 17.51 5.75
N ARG A 41 20.49 17.16 4.88
CA ARG A 41 21.74 16.49 5.26
C ARG A 41 22.66 17.34 6.16
N THR A 42 22.43 18.63 6.24
CA THR A 42 23.13 19.51 7.18
C THR A 42 22.43 19.63 8.54
N GLY A 43 21.34 18.89 8.74
CA GLY A 43 20.54 18.92 9.97
C GLY A 43 19.45 20.01 9.97
N ILE A 44 19.24 20.70 8.85
CA ILE A 44 18.22 21.76 8.72
C ILE A 44 17.01 21.20 7.98
N ALA A 45 15.83 21.23 8.62
CA ALA A 45 14.55 20.87 8.03
C ALA A 45 13.68 22.13 7.89
N SER A 46 13.59 22.67 6.67
CA SER A 46 12.73 23.81 6.34
C SER A 46 11.81 23.42 5.17
N PRO A 47 10.61 22.88 5.44
CA PRO A 47 9.75 22.38 4.39
C PRO A 47 9.06 23.51 3.61
N THR A 48 9.00 23.36 2.28
CA THR A 48 7.96 23.98 1.48
C THR A 48 6.69 23.15 1.63
N VAL A 49 5.55 23.79 1.90
CA VAL A 49 4.28 23.10 2.16
C VAL A 49 3.28 23.41 1.05
N PHE A 50 2.83 22.37 0.38
CA PHE A 50 1.67 22.41 -0.52
C PHE A 50 0.46 21.91 0.25
N SER A 51 -0.48 22.78 0.58
CA SER A 51 -1.66 22.50 1.40
C SER A 51 -2.96 22.77 0.65
N GLY A 52 -4.08 22.31 1.23
CA GLY A 52 -5.40 22.56 0.65
C GLY A 52 -5.68 21.74 -0.61
N ILE A 53 -4.94 20.66 -0.85
CA ILE A 53 -5.13 19.80 -2.03
C ILE A 53 -6.43 19.02 -1.85
N SER A 54 -7.43 19.30 -2.69
CA SER A 54 -8.74 18.64 -2.63
C SER A 54 -8.67 17.16 -3.04
N SER A 55 -9.68 16.36 -2.65
CA SER A 55 -9.81 14.98 -3.15
C SER A 55 -9.84 14.92 -4.69
N ALA A 56 -10.57 15.83 -5.34
CA ALA A 56 -10.65 15.89 -6.80
C ALA A 56 -9.30 16.21 -7.47
N SER A 57 -8.40 16.88 -6.73
CA SER A 57 -7.02 17.14 -7.15
C SER A 57 -6.05 16.04 -6.71
N GLY A 58 -6.55 14.94 -6.14
CA GLY A 58 -5.72 13.83 -5.67
C GLY A 58 -5.07 14.10 -4.31
N GLY A 59 -5.69 14.91 -3.46
CA GLY A 59 -5.13 15.22 -2.13
C GLY A 59 -5.30 14.11 -1.11
N PHE A 60 -6.24 13.17 -1.31
CA PHE A 60 -6.39 12.03 -0.42
C PHE A 60 -5.37 10.95 -0.76
N CYS A 61 -4.56 10.54 0.21
CA CYS A 61 -3.50 9.55 0.04
C CYS A 61 -2.57 9.84 -1.16
N ALA A 62 -2.12 11.09 -1.30
CA ALA A 62 -1.15 11.48 -2.32
C ALA A 62 0.23 10.95 -1.94
N HIS A 63 0.60 9.76 -2.39
CA HIS A 63 1.81 9.06 -1.96
C HIS A 63 3.03 9.44 -2.81
N PRO A 64 4.06 10.09 -2.23
CA PRO A 64 5.32 10.36 -2.92
C PRO A 64 6.10 9.09 -3.21
N ALA A 65 6.70 8.99 -4.39
CA ALA A 65 7.48 7.84 -4.78
C ALA A 65 8.88 7.81 -4.16
N GLU A 66 9.33 6.63 -3.77
CA GLU A 66 10.73 6.32 -3.49
C GLU A 66 11.49 6.18 -4.80
N THR A 67 12.50 7.01 -5.01
CA THR A 67 13.23 7.07 -6.28
C THR A 67 14.63 6.50 -6.14
N TYR A 68 14.92 5.42 -6.84
CA TYR A 68 16.23 4.77 -6.87
C TYR A 68 17.19 5.35 -7.92
N SER A 69 16.74 6.33 -8.71
CA SER A 69 17.57 7.00 -9.70
C SER A 69 18.31 8.19 -9.12
N SER A 70 19.63 8.23 -9.24
CA SER A 70 20.45 9.41 -8.88
C SER A 70 20.32 10.59 -9.86
N SER A 71 19.71 10.35 -11.03
CA SER A 71 19.54 11.37 -12.08
C SER A 71 18.14 11.96 -12.16
N GLU A 72 17.09 11.23 -11.67
CA GLU A 72 15.71 11.70 -11.76
C GLU A 72 15.47 12.94 -10.88
N ALA A 73 15.05 14.02 -11.53
CA ALA A 73 14.81 15.29 -10.88
C ALA A 73 13.35 15.50 -10.49
N THR A 74 12.41 14.75 -11.10
CA THR A 74 10.99 14.82 -10.79
C THR A 74 10.69 13.90 -9.61
N LEU A 75 9.95 14.36 -8.62
CA LEU A 75 9.34 13.51 -7.62
C LEU A 75 7.88 13.30 -8.00
N TYR A 76 7.50 12.03 -8.14
CA TYR A 76 6.16 11.61 -8.53
C TYR A 76 5.30 11.31 -7.31
N LEU A 77 3.99 11.61 -7.40
CA LEU A 77 3.02 11.28 -6.36
C LEU A 77 1.80 10.61 -6.99
N VAL A 78 1.46 9.42 -6.51
CA VAL A 78 0.25 8.69 -6.93
C VAL A 78 -0.87 8.99 -5.95
N SER A 79 -2.09 9.18 -6.47
CA SER A 79 -3.31 9.20 -5.66
C SER A 79 -4.48 8.56 -6.39
N HIS A 80 -5.27 7.75 -5.70
CA HIS A 80 -6.56 7.28 -6.19
C HIS A 80 -7.65 8.28 -5.82
N LEU A 81 -8.61 8.51 -6.73
CA LEU A 81 -9.66 9.52 -6.53
C LEU A 81 -10.83 9.01 -5.69
N SER A 82 -10.98 7.70 -5.57
CA SER A 82 -11.91 7.07 -4.64
C SER A 82 -11.52 5.63 -4.33
N SER A 83 -12.00 5.09 -3.23
CA SER A 83 -11.66 3.75 -2.75
C SER A 83 -12.16 2.60 -3.63
N GLY A 84 -13.12 2.81 -4.51
CA GLY A 84 -13.66 1.75 -5.40
C GLY A 84 -13.46 2.04 -6.89
N SER A 85 -12.65 3.04 -7.21
CA SER A 85 -12.45 3.49 -8.59
C SER A 85 -11.05 3.17 -9.09
N ALA A 86 -10.98 2.70 -10.33
CA ALA A 86 -9.71 2.55 -11.03
C ALA A 86 -9.08 3.90 -11.47
N THR A 87 -9.71 5.03 -11.12
CA THR A 87 -9.21 6.37 -11.47
C THR A 87 -8.13 6.84 -10.50
N TYR A 88 -7.08 7.39 -11.07
CA TYR A 88 -5.92 7.90 -10.32
C TYR A 88 -5.35 9.17 -10.96
N LYS A 89 -4.47 9.83 -10.23
CA LYS A 89 -3.60 10.89 -10.73
C LYS A 89 -2.15 10.56 -10.45
N LEU A 90 -1.28 10.94 -11.39
CA LEU A 90 0.16 11.00 -11.18
C LEU A 90 0.57 12.46 -11.16
N SER A 91 0.69 13.02 -9.96
CA SER A 91 1.14 14.39 -9.73
C SER A 91 2.66 14.46 -9.63
N THR A 92 3.25 15.65 -9.78
CA THR A 92 4.69 15.83 -9.80
C THR A 92 5.14 16.98 -8.94
N ILE A 93 6.35 16.84 -8.37
CA ILE A 93 7.12 17.96 -7.84
C ILE A 93 8.35 18.13 -8.73
N THR A 94 8.50 19.32 -9.28
CA THR A 94 9.58 19.73 -10.18
C THR A 94 10.23 21.03 -9.70
N GLY A 95 11.16 21.58 -10.47
CA GLY A 95 11.86 22.82 -10.11
C GLY A 95 13.25 22.56 -9.54
N THR A 96 13.78 23.52 -8.80
CA THR A 96 15.06 23.36 -8.10
C THR A 96 14.84 22.86 -6.68
N ALA A 97 15.87 22.29 -6.05
CA ALA A 97 15.78 21.79 -4.68
C ALA A 97 15.20 22.84 -3.71
N ALA A 98 15.65 24.10 -3.83
CA ALA A 98 15.20 25.22 -2.99
C ALA A 98 13.85 25.85 -3.42
N ALA A 99 13.35 25.52 -4.61
CA ALA A 99 12.10 26.07 -5.15
C ALA A 99 11.28 24.96 -5.84
N PRO A 100 10.69 24.03 -5.06
CA PRO A 100 9.83 22.97 -5.59
C PRO A 100 8.51 23.54 -6.11
N VAL A 101 7.99 22.93 -7.18
CA VAL A 101 6.69 23.27 -7.80
C VAL A 101 5.84 22.02 -7.87
N TYR A 102 4.71 22.02 -7.18
CA TYR A 102 3.73 20.93 -7.24
C TYR A 102 2.78 21.12 -8.41
N THR A 103 2.61 20.07 -9.23
CA THR A 103 1.68 20.06 -10.36
C THR A 103 0.74 18.87 -10.25
N VAL A 104 -0.56 19.15 -10.25
CA VAL A 104 -1.60 18.12 -10.25
C VAL A 104 -1.63 17.40 -11.59
N GLY A 105 -1.58 16.08 -11.56
CA GLY A 105 -1.65 15.24 -12.76
C GLY A 105 -3.05 15.17 -13.37
N ALA A 106 -3.13 14.77 -14.63
CA ALA A 106 -4.40 14.43 -15.27
C ALA A 106 -5.06 13.24 -14.57
N THR A 107 -6.39 13.17 -14.67
CA THR A 107 -7.14 11.98 -14.24
C THR A 107 -7.00 10.89 -15.29
N ASN A 108 -6.50 9.74 -14.89
CA ASN A 108 -6.32 8.55 -15.71
C ASN A 108 -7.10 7.38 -15.11
N THR A 109 -7.27 6.32 -15.88
CA THR A 109 -7.96 5.10 -15.44
C THR A 109 -7.06 3.89 -15.68
N ARG A 110 -6.91 3.05 -14.65
CA ARG A 110 -6.24 1.75 -14.77
C ARG A 110 -7.13 0.78 -15.54
N THR A 111 -6.55 0.06 -16.47
CA THR A 111 -7.22 -1.04 -17.16
C THR A 111 -7.46 -2.22 -16.18
N GLY A 112 -8.55 -2.95 -16.35
CA GLY A 112 -8.89 -4.11 -15.51
C GLY A 112 -10.04 -3.87 -14.53
N GLY A 113 -10.75 -2.75 -14.66
CA GLY A 113 -12.00 -2.48 -13.94
C GLY A 113 -11.81 -2.00 -12.50
N GLY A 114 -12.93 -1.72 -11.87
CA GLY A 114 -13.04 -1.29 -10.49
C GLY A 114 -13.13 -2.48 -9.52
N TRP A 115 -13.30 -2.16 -8.26
CA TRP A 115 -13.47 -3.07 -7.13
C TRP A 115 -14.52 -2.51 -6.18
N ALA A 116 -14.93 -3.28 -5.16
CA ALA A 116 -15.94 -2.82 -4.21
C ALA A 116 -15.34 -1.80 -3.22
N THR A 117 -16.18 -0.82 -2.85
CA THR A 117 -15.83 0.23 -1.87
C THR A 117 -16.15 -0.15 -0.42
N SER A 118 -16.93 -1.21 -0.21
CA SER A 118 -17.35 -1.62 1.13
C SER A 118 -16.17 -1.95 2.03
N GLY A 119 -16.26 -1.52 3.28
CA GLY A 119 -15.27 -1.73 4.32
C GLY A 119 -15.69 -2.79 5.34
N GLY A 120 -14.90 -2.94 6.39
CA GLY A 120 -15.16 -3.78 7.55
C GLY A 120 -14.37 -5.07 7.59
N ASN A 121 -14.60 -5.86 8.61
CA ASN A 121 -13.94 -7.14 8.84
C ASN A 121 -14.50 -8.17 7.86
N ILE A 122 -13.71 -8.58 6.89
CA ILE A 122 -14.12 -9.53 5.85
C ILE A 122 -13.08 -10.62 5.56
N MET A 123 -11.80 -10.38 5.85
CA MET A 123 -10.73 -11.34 5.61
C MET A 123 -10.74 -12.42 6.71
N PRO A 124 -10.91 -13.69 6.35
CA PRO A 124 -11.03 -14.77 7.33
C PRO A 124 -9.68 -15.17 7.92
N GLN A 125 -9.75 -15.79 9.07
CA GLN A 125 -8.70 -16.56 9.72
C GLN A 125 -9.34 -17.74 10.46
N THR A 126 -8.60 -18.82 10.68
CA THR A 126 -9.07 -19.89 11.56
C THR A 126 -9.08 -19.44 13.01
N CYS A 127 -9.90 -20.09 13.79
CA CYS A 127 -9.93 -19.96 15.23
C CYS A 127 -10.21 -21.29 15.89
N THR A 128 -9.21 -21.82 16.55
CA THR A 128 -9.22 -23.19 17.11
C THR A 128 -9.95 -23.31 18.44
N SER A 129 -10.24 -22.21 19.13
CA SER A 129 -10.98 -22.27 20.41
C SER A 129 -11.52 -20.90 20.84
N SER A 130 -12.84 -20.82 20.98
CA SER A 130 -13.53 -19.72 21.67
C SER A 130 -13.37 -18.32 21.04
N CYS A 131 -13.22 -18.20 19.74
CA CYS A 131 -13.36 -16.90 19.10
C CYS A 131 -14.80 -16.40 19.31
N PRO A 132 -15.00 -15.20 19.82
CA PRO A 132 -16.28 -14.55 19.67
C PRO A 132 -16.58 -14.47 18.16
N GLY A 133 -17.75 -14.92 17.72
CA GLY A 133 -18.06 -15.16 16.30
C GLY A 133 -17.87 -13.98 15.34
N THR A 134 -17.65 -12.77 15.86
CA THR A 134 -17.30 -11.58 15.06
C THR A 134 -15.79 -11.32 14.95
N LEU A 135 -14.96 -12.02 15.72
CA LEU A 135 -13.51 -11.84 15.76
C LEU A 135 -12.74 -12.73 14.77
N ALA A 136 -13.45 -13.65 14.10
CA ALA A 136 -12.84 -14.50 13.07
C ALA A 136 -12.50 -13.76 11.78
N LEU A 137 -12.95 -12.51 11.61
CA LEU A 137 -12.73 -11.72 10.41
C LEU A 137 -11.86 -10.50 10.70
N ILE A 138 -10.85 -10.31 9.86
CA ILE A 138 -9.92 -9.18 9.93
C ILE A 138 -10.36 -8.08 8.96
N ASP A 139 -10.12 -6.83 9.33
CA ASP A 139 -10.22 -5.71 8.41
C ASP A 139 -8.97 -5.65 7.51
N PRO A 140 -9.11 -5.93 6.21
CA PRO A 140 -7.98 -5.90 5.28
C PRO A 140 -7.54 -4.48 4.91
N GLY A 141 -7.99 -3.47 5.64
CA GLY A 141 -7.72 -2.06 5.36
C GLY A 141 -8.60 -1.48 4.25
N ASP A 142 -8.28 -0.26 3.84
CA ASP A 142 -8.91 0.37 2.69
C ASP A 142 -8.22 -0.02 1.37
N GLN A 143 -8.77 0.46 0.25
CA GLN A 143 -8.29 0.15 -1.09
C GLN A 143 -7.33 1.21 -1.66
N PHE A 144 -6.73 2.04 -0.81
CA PHE A 144 -5.67 2.95 -1.20
C PHE A 144 -4.30 2.26 -1.10
N HIS A 145 -3.32 2.74 -1.85
CA HIS A 145 -1.93 2.30 -1.79
C HIS A 145 -1.29 2.92 -0.53
N ARG A 146 -1.35 2.21 0.58
CA ARG A 146 -0.84 2.67 1.88
C ARG A 146 0.67 2.54 2.00
N ASN A 147 1.23 1.49 1.41
CA ASN A 147 2.65 1.21 1.44
C ASN A 147 3.35 1.88 0.26
N ASN A 148 4.64 1.71 0.16
CA ASN A 148 5.49 2.47 -0.73
C ASN A 148 5.04 2.50 -2.21
N VAL A 149 5.32 3.63 -2.84
CA VAL A 149 5.27 3.85 -4.29
C VAL A 149 6.71 3.95 -4.77
N VAL A 150 7.08 3.26 -5.84
CA VAL A 150 8.45 3.19 -6.34
C VAL A 150 8.55 3.82 -7.73
N PHE A 151 9.50 4.75 -7.90
CA PHE A 151 9.93 5.16 -9.24
C PHE A 151 11.17 4.38 -9.66
N ARG A 152 11.06 3.68 -10.79
CA ARG A 152 12.19 2.91 -11.34
C ARG A 152 12.17 2.93 -12.87
N ASN A 153 13.32 3.24 -13.49
CA ASN A 153 13.55 3.13 -14.93
C ASN A 153 12.45 3.76 -15.81
N GLY A 154 11.97 4.95 -15.43
CA GLY A 154 10.92 5.68 -16.16
C GLY A 154 9.49 5.25 -15.86
N PHE A 155 9.28 4.39 -14.86
CA PHE A 155 7.97 3.92 -14.44
C PHE A 155 7.73 4.19 -12.95
N VAL A 156 6.45 4.39 -12.62
CA VAL A 156 5.98 4.45 -11.24
C VAL A 156 5.17 3.19 -10.94
N TRP A 157 5.49 2.54 -9.83
CA TRP A 157 4.91 1.26 -9.42
C TRP A 157 4.30 1.39 -8.04
N TYR A 158 3.16 0.75 -7.83
CA TYR A 158 2.51 0.66 -6.52
C TYR A 158 1.60 -0.56 -6.43
N ALA A 159 1.24 -0.92 -5.20
CA ALA A 159 0.31 -2.00 -4.91
C ALA A 159 -0.75 -1.56 -3.90
N GLN A 160 -1.89 -2.24 -3.91
CA GLN A 160 -3.01 -1.97 -3.02
C GLN A 160 -3.85 -3.22 -2.79
N THR A 161 -4.51 -3.29 -1.64
CA THR A 161 -5.58 -4.25 -1.41
C THR A 161 -6.82 -3.83 -2.18
N ILE A 162 -7.50 -4.76 -2.83
CA ILE A 162 -8.81 -4.53 -3.45
C ILE A 162 -9.80 -5.59 -3.01
N ARG A 163 -11.09 -5.29 -3.13
CA ARG A 163 -12.19 -6.20 -2.77
C ARG A 163 -12.95 -6.62 -4.00
N LEU A 164 -13.11 -7.92 -4.19
CA LEU A 164 -13.69 -8.51 -5.40
C LEU A 164 -14.78 -9.52 -5.06
N PRO A 165 -15.73 -9.72 -5.98
CA PRO A 165 -16.05 -8.87 -7.13
C PRO A 165 -16.55 -7.47 -6.75
N SER A 166 -16.61 -6.54 -7.70
CA SER A 166 -16.91 -5.12 -7.44
C SER A 166 -18.31 -4.83 -6.90
N SER A 167 -19.27 -5.73 -7.11
CA SER A 167 -20.65 -5.52 -6.66
C SER A 167 -20.91 -6.12 -5.28
N THR A 168 -20.41 -7.32 -5.03
CA THR A 168 -20.63 -8.06 -3.76
C THR A 168 -19.34 -8.80 -3.45
N PRO A 169 -18.42 -8.17 -2.72
CA PRO A 169 -17.10 -8.74 -2.50
C PRO A 169 -17.19 -10.01 -1.65
N THR A 170 -16.56 -11.06 -2.14
CA THR A 170 -16.41 -12.34 -1.46
C THR A 170 -14.99 -12.58 -0.98
N HIS A 171 -14.01 -11.83 -1.49
CA HIS A 171 -12.60 -11.95 -1.15
C HIS A 171 -11.83 -10.64 -1.37
N THR A 172 -10.58 -10.62 -0.93
CA THR A 172 -9.62 -9.57 -1.23
C THR A 172 -8.51 -10.11 -2.12
N ALA A 173 -7.91 -9.20 -2.88
CA ALA A 173 -6.78 -9.46 -3.74
C ALA A 173 -5.72 -8.37 -3.60
N VAL A 174 -4.48 -8.68 -3.90
CA VAL A 174 -3.42 -7.71 -4.09
C VAL A 174 -3.38 -7.30 -5.55
N GLN A 175 -3.54 -6.01 -5.80
CA GLN A 175 -3.43 -5.42 -7.14
C GLN A 175 -2.16 -4.59 -7.25
N TRP A 176 -1.34 -4.84 -8.26
CA TRP A 176 -0.19 -4.00 -8.59
C TRP A 176 -0.41 -3.22 -9.88
N THR A 177 0.24 -2.08 -9.99
CA THR A 177 0.09 -1.15 -11.10
C THR A 177 1.43 -0.54 -11.47
N LYS A 178 1.69 -0.47 -12.78
CA LYS A 178 2.83 0.19 -13.40
C LYS A 178 2.35 1.32 -14.29
N LEU A 179 2.85 2.52 -14.07
CA LEU A 179 2.53 3.71 -14.86
C LEU A 179 3.77 4.17 -15.62
N THR A 180 3.61 4.64 -16.85
CA THR A 180 4.67 5.37 -17.55
C THR A 180 4.81 6.75 -16.91
N ALA A 181 5.94 7.03 -16.29
CA ALA A 181 6.13 8.23 -15.47
C ALA A 181 5.97 9.54 -16.28
N SER A 182 6.45 9.58 -17.52
CA SER A 182 6.41 10.78 -18.37
C SER A 182 5.00 11.17 -18.83
N THR A 183 4.06 10.22 -18.86
CA THR A 183 2.68 10.45 -19.35
C THR A 183 1.63 10.28 -18.26
N GLY A 184 1.96 9.58 -17.17
CA GLY A 184 1.01 9.16 -16.14
C GLY A 184 0.06 8.05 -16.59
N LEU A 185 0.23 7.47 -17.78
CA LEU A 185 -0.66 6.45 -18.30
C LEU A 185 -0.35 5.06 -17.74
N PHE A 186 -1.40 4.25 -17.56
CA PHE A 186 -1.27 2.84 -17.24
C PHE A 186 -0.45 2.12 -18.31
N SER A 187 0.55 1.37 -17.88
CA SER A 187 1.46 0.62 -18.76
C SER A 187 1.31 -0.89 -18.59
N ASP A 188 1.21 -1.37 -17.33
CA ASP A 188 1.08 -2.79 -17.00
C ASP A 188 0.52 -2.93 -15.59
N GLY A 189 0.04 -4.11 -15.22
CA GLY A 189 -0.45 -4.39 -13.88
C GLY A 189 -1.32 -5.63 -13.85
N GLY A 190 -1.37 -6.26 -12.68
CA GLY A 190 -2.10 -7.52 -12.48
C GLY A 190 -2.65 -7.63 -11.08
N ARG A 191 -3.08 -8.84 -10.77
CA ARG A 191 -3.65 -9.21 -9.47
C ARG A 191 -3.06 -10.53 -8.99
N ILE A 192 -2.91 -10.64 -7.67
CA ILE A 192 -2.76 -11.90 -6.96
C ILE A 192 -4.14 -12.14 -6.33
N GLU A 193 -4.85 -13.16 -6.81
CA GLU A 193 -6.27 -13.36 -6.52
C GLU A 193 -6.58 -14.86 -6.53
N ASP A 194 -7.38 -15.32 -5.57
CA ASP A 194 -8.14 -16.56 -5.67
C ASP A 194 -9.62 -16.21 -5.95
N PRO A 195 -10.07 -16.28 -7.20
CA PRO A 195 -11.42 -15.86 -7.57
C PRO A 195 -12.52 -16.77 -7.02
N THR A 196 -12.15 -17.93 -6.45
CA THR A 196 -13.08 -18.89 -5.83
C THR A 196 -13.23 -18.65 -4.34
N ALA A 197 -12.37 -17.82 -3.72
CA ALA A 197 -12.34 -17.62 -2.29
C ALA A 197 -13.62 -16.98 -1.75
N THR A 198 -14.04 -17.50 -0.60
CA THR A 198 -15.11 -16.97 0.24
C THR A 198 -14.66 -17.00 1.71
N ALA A 199 -15.41 -16.39 2.60
CA ALA A 199 -15.07 -16.36 4.02
C ALA A 199 -15.13 -17.73 4.73
N THR A 200 -15.51 -18.81 4.03
CA THR A 200 -15.80 -20.11 4.66
C THR A 200 -15.34 -21.35 3.88
N ASN A 201 -14.65 -21.18 2.75
CA ASN A 201 -14.29 -22.30 1.88
C ASN A 201 -12.78 -22.62 1.82
N GLY A 202 -11.96 -22.05 2.72
CA GLY A 202 -10.51 -22.23 2.69
C GLY A 202 -9.82 -21.57 1.49
N GLY A 203 -10.52 -20.73 0.74
CA GLY A 203 -9.90 -19.97 -0.35
C GLY A 203 -9.05 -18.82 0.15
N LYS A 204 -8.03 -18.45 -0.63
CA LYS A 204 -6.99 -17.50 -0.24
C LYS A 204 -7.44 -16.04 -0.37
N TRP A 205 -7.22 -15.27 0.66
CA TRP A 205 -7.42 -13.83 0.70
C TRP A 205 -6.08 -13.11 0.85
N TYR A 206 -5.87 -12.05 0.08
CA TYR A 206 -4.60 -11.33 0.07
C TYR A 206 -4.81 -9.86 0.40
N GLY A 207 -3.92 -9.30 1.23
CA GLY A 207 -4.04 -7.91 1.66
C GLY A 207 -2.75 -7.28 2.17
N HIS A 208 -2.79 -5.99 2.47
CA HIS A 208 -1.69 -5.20 3.04
C HIS A 208 -0.37 -5.28 2.23
N PRO A 209 -0.39 -5.10 0.89
CA PRO A 209 0.80 -5.28 0.07
C PRO A 209 1.79 -4.13 0.21
N SER A 210 3.07 -4.47 0.08
CA SER A 210 4.17 -3.55 -0.25
C SER A 210 4.90 -4.02 -1.50
N ILE A 211 5.61 -3.11 -2.18
CA ILE A 211 6.23 -3.38 -3.48
C ILE A 211 7.68 -2.92 -3.51
N ALA A 212 8.57 -3.71 -4.12
CA ALA A 212 9.91 -3.30 -4.48
C ALA A 212 10.20 -3.63 -5.95
N VAL A 213 10.99 -2.79 -6.61
CA VAL A 213 11.37 -2.96 -8.01
C VAL A 213 12.87 -2.74 -8.13
N ASN A 214 13.60 -3.75 -8.62
CA ASN A 214 15.06 -3.68 -8.76
C ASN A 214 15.51 -3.03 -10.09
N LYS A 215 16.82 -2.94 -10.30
CA LYS A 215 17.39 -2.31 -11.52
C LYS A 215 17.03 -3.04 -12.81
N ASN A 216 16.64 -4.30 -12.75
CA ASN A 216 16.23 -5.10 -13.90
C ASN A 216 14.73 -4.96 -14.20
N ASN A 217 13.97 -4.22 -13.40
CA ASN A 217 12.50 -4.20 -13.36
C ASN A 217 11.87 -5.53 -12.90
N ASP A 218 12.61 -6.37 -12.18
CA ASP A 218 11.99 -7.45 -11.44
C ASP A 218 11.25 -6.86 -10.23
N VAL A 219 10.17 -7.49 -9.82
CA VAL A 219 9.27 -6.97 -8.79
C VAL A 219 9.07 -7.99 -7.69
N LEU A 220 9.15 -7.56 -6.45
CA LEU A 220 8.66 -8.29 -5.28
C LEU A 220 7.43 -7.59 -4.71
N LEU A 221 6.39 -8.37 -4.43
CA LEU A 221 5.25 -7.98 -3.60
C LEU A 221 5.29 -8.78 -2.31
N GLY A 222 5.37 -8.11 -1.16
CA GLY A 222 5.14 -8.73 0.14
C GLY A 222 3.73 -8.39 0.62
N PHE A 223 3.03 -9.33 1.26
CA PHE A 223 1.65 -9.15 1.69
C PHE A 223 1.24 -10.17 2.76
N THR A 224 0.05 -9.97 3.33
CA THR A 224 -0.60 -10.92 4.22
C THR A 224 -1.51 -11.85 3.41
N GLU A 225 -1.46 -13.16 3.69
CA GLU A 225 -2.42 -14.16 3.26
C GLU A 225 -3.31 -14.56 4.42
N GLY A 226 -4.60 -14.79 4.15
CA GLY A 226 -5.56 -15.30 5.12
C GLY A 226 -6.53 -16.26 4.49
N GLU A 227 -7.03 -17.21 5.28
CA GLU A 227 -8.04 -18.17 4.88
C GLU A 227 -8.84 -18.66 6.09
N SER A 228 -9.97 -19.33 5.85
CA SER A 228 -10.88 -19.71 6.95
C SER A 228 -10.40 -20.87 7.82
N ASP A 229 -9.44 -21.65 7.35
CA ASP A 229 -8.89 -22.86 7.99
C ASP A 229 -7.41 -22.74 8.37
N ASP A 230 -6.81 -21.56 8.18
CA ASP A 230 -5.47 -21.24 8.67
C ASP A 230 -5.40 -19.88 9.35
N PHE A 231 -4.28 -19.58 10.01
CA PHE A 231 -3.99 -18.27 10.61
C PHE A 231 -3.48 -17.31 9.55
N LEU A 232 -3.28 -16.05 9.96
CA LEU A 232 -2.77 -15.02 9.04
C LEU A 232 -1.26 -15.17 8.83
N ASP A 233 -0.87 -15.34 7.58
CA ASP A 233 0.47 -15.62 7.13
C ASP A 233 1.18 -14.39 6.56
N ALA A 234 2.52 -14.40 6.64
CA ALA A 234 3.34 -13.49 5.88
C ALA A 234 3.79 -14.17 4.56
N ALA A 235 3.43 -13.55 3.44
CA ALA A 235 3.64 -14.11 2.11
C ALA A 235 4.30 -13.11 1.16
N TYR A 236 4.82 -13.61 0.06
CA TYR A 236 5.28 -12.81 -1.07
C TYR A 236 4.96 -13.49 -2.40
N ALA A 237 4.95 -12.68 -3.45
CA ALA A 237 5.06 -13.15 -4.83
C ALA A 237 6.06 -12.25 -5.57
N PHE A 238 6.67 -12.77 -6.62
CA PHE A 238 7.59 -11.99 -7.42
C PHE A 238 7.33 -12.20 -8.91
N ARG A 239 7.92 -11.33 -9.73
CA ARG A 239 8.01 -11.52 -11.18
C ARG A 239 9.36 -11.06 -11.68
N LEU A 240 9.84 -11.73 -12.69
CA LEU A 240 10.96 -11.25 -13.50
C LEU A 240 10.44 -10.25 -14.55
N SER A 241 11.28 -9.34 -14.98
CA SER A 241 10.97 -8.40 -16.07
C SER A 241 10.63 -9.09 -17.40
N THR A 242 11.02 -10.36 -17.55
CA THR A 242 10.77 -11.22 -18.71
C THR A 242 9.47 -12.02 -18.63
N ASP A 243 8.80 -12.04 -17.48
CA ASP A 243 7.53 -12.74 -17.32
C ASP A 243 6.42 -12.04 -18.12
N ALA A 244 5.37 -12.78 -18.45
CA ALA A 244 4.25 -12.25 -19.22
C ALA A 244 3.65 -11.00 -18.54
N ALA A 245 3.21 -10.02 -19.33
CA ALA A 245 2.56 -8.82 -18.83
C ALA A 245 1.33 -9.18 -17.97
N GLY A 246 1.13 -8.45 -16.89
CA GLY A 246 0.00 -8.64 -15.97
C GLY A 246 0.13 -9.83 -15.01
N THR A 247 1.23 -10.60 -15.06
CA THR A 247 1.38 -11.80 -14.22
C THR A 247 2.36 -11.61 -13.08
N MET A 248 2.19 -12.39 -12.03
CA MET A 248 3.15 -12.69 -10.98
C MET A 248 3.38 -14.20 -10.96
N GLN A 249 4.51 -14.64 -10.41
CA GLN A 249 4.75 -16.05 -10.11
C GLN A 249 3.94 -16.47 -8.87
N ASP A 250 3.99 -17.77 -8.53
CA ASP A 250 3.20 -18.34 -7.45
C ASP A 250 3.49 -17.66 -6.10
N VAL A 251 2.48 -17.60 -5.27
CA VAL A 251 2.59 -17.09 -3.89
C VAL A 251 3.44 -18.05 -3.06
N VAL A 252 4.33 -17.47 -2.26
CA VAL A 252 5.16 -18.21 -1.31
C VAL A 252 4.88 -17.66 0.09
N VAL A 253 4.35 -18.50 0.96
CA VAL A 253 4.29 -18.24 2.40
C VAL A 253 5.69 -18.45 2.96
N PHE A 254 6.29 -17.43 3.55
CA PHE A 254 7.62 -17.52 4.16
C PHE A 254 7.57 -17.58 5.68
N LYS A 255 6.41 -17.25 6.25
CA LYS A 255 6.14 -17.42 7.68
C LYS A 255 4.67 -17.71 7.91
N ASP A 256 4.38 -18.94 8.35
CA ASP A 256 3.05 -19.36 8.74
C ASP A 256 2.59 -18.64 10.02
N GLY A 257 1.29 -18.35 10.09
CA GLY A 257 0.62 -17.91 11.31
C GLY A 257 0.71 -19.00 12.40
N GLU A 258 0.66 -18.58 13.64
CA GLU A 258 0.83 -19.47 14.80
C GLU A 258 -0.39 -19.49 15.73
N ASP A 259 -1.26 -18.48 15.60
CA ASP A 259 -2.47 -18.32 16.43
C ASP A 259 -3.45 -17.37 15.75
N TYR A 260 -4.70 -17.33 16.19
CA TYR A 260 -5.64 -16.33 15.69
C TYR A 260 -5.28 -14.94 16.21
N TYR A 261 -5.51 -13.95 15.37
CA TYR A 261 -5.32 -12.55 15.74
C TYR A 261 -6.59 -11.97 16.35
N GLU A 262 -6.42 -11.29 17.49
CA GLU A 262 -7.50 -10.59 18.19
C GLU A 262 -6.99 -9.25 18.68
N LYS A 263 -7.49 -8.15 18.11
CA LYS A 263 -7.18 -6.81 18.58
C LYS A 263 -8.37 -5.88 18.32
N ASP A 264 -9.33 -5.93 19.21
CA ASP A 264 -10.47 -5.03 19.21
C ASP A 264 -10.17 -3.78 20.04
N PHE A 265 -10.33 -2.61 19.42
CA PHE A 265 -10.25 -1.31 20.08
C PHE A 265 -11.59 -0.84 20.64
N GLY A 266 -12.54 -1.74 20.91
CA GLY A 266 -13.86 -1.43 21.43
C GLY A 266 -14.88 -1.04 20.37
N SER A 267 -14.56 -1.21 19.08
CA SER A 267 -15.46 -0.92 17.95
C SER A 267 -15.91 -2.16 17.18
N GLY A 268 -15.48 -3.35 17.61
CA GLY A 268 -15.68 -4.61 16.86
C GLY A 268 -14.83 -4.72 15.59
N ARG A 269 -13.94 -3.76 15.34
CA ARG A 269 -13.06 -3.75 14.18
C ARG A 269 -11.73 -4.42 14.55
N GLN A 270 -11.43 -5.52 13.88
CA GLN A 270 -10.16 -6.23 14.00
C GLN A 270 -9.14 -5.65 13.02
N ARG A 271 -8.39 -4.65 13.43
CA ARG A 271 -7.37 -4.01 12.59
C ARG A 271 -6.10 -4.84 12.56
N TRP A 272 -5.66 -5.18 11.36
CA TRP A 272 -4.41 -5.87 11.07
C TRP A 272 -3.43 -4.84 10.50
N GLY A 273 -2.50 -4.38 11.32
CA GLY A 273 -1.51 -3.40 10.94
C GLY A 273 -2.01 -2.18 10.15
N ASP A 274 -1.11 -1.36 9.66
CA ASP A 274 -1.39 -0.29 8.71
C ASP A 274 -0.35 -0.27 7.59
N TYR A 275 0.90 -0.68 7.88
CA TYR A 275 2.02 -0.57 6.95
C TYR A 275 2.88 -1.83 6.98
N SER A 276 3.35 -2.22 5.80
CA SER A 276 4.43 -3.17 5.55
C SER A 276 5.44 -2.52 4.61
N HIS A 277 6.59 -3.14 4.39
CA HIS A 277 7.57 -2.55 3.49
C HIS A 277 8.35 -3.60 2.72
N ALA A 278 8.68 -3.26 1.46
CA ALA A 278 9.59 -4.00 0.63
C ALA A 278 10.61 -3.03 0.03
N VAL A 279 11.88 -3.40 0.02
CA VAL A 279 12.99 -2.57 -0.48
C VAL A 279 13.95 -3.40 -1.31
N VAL A 280 14.72 -2.71 -2.14
CA VAL A 280 15.86 -3.29 -2.83
C VAL A 280 17.13 -3.03 -2.02
N ASP A 281 17.99 -4.03 -1.90
CA ASP A 281 19.30 -3.87 -1.25
C ASP A 281 20.15 -2.86 -2.01
N PRO A 282 20.60 -1.77 -1.37
CA PRO A 282 21.37 -0.74 -2.05
C PRO A 282 22.80 -1.19 -2.42
N SER A 283 23.27 -2.33 -1.89
CA SER A 283 24.62 -2.82 -2.17
C SER A 283 24.76 -3.47 -3.55
N ASP A 284 23.69 -4.12 -4.04
CA ASP A 284 23.70 -4.82 -5.33
C ASP A 284 22.63 -4.32 -6.32
N ASP A 285 21.62 -3.64 -5.79
CA ASP A 285 20.47 -3.13 -6.54
C ASP A 285 19.66 -4.24 -7.24
N VAL A 286 19.70 -5.46 -6.69
CA VAL A 286 19.02 -6.67 -7.21
C VAL A 286 18.25 -7.40 -6.12
N THR A 287 18.88 -7.63 -4.96
CA THR A 287 18.31 -8.38 -3.84
C THR A 287 17.13 -7.62 -3.20
N PHE A 288 16.09 -8.35 -2.86
CA PHE A 288 14.92 -7.79 -2.19
C PHE A 288 14.89 -8.15 -0.71
N TRP A 289 14.39 -7.21 0.08
CA TRP A 289 14.03 -7.40 1.48
C TRP A 289 12.57 -7.03 1.68
N THR A 290 11.86 -7.78 2.52
CA THR A 290 10.48 -7.44 2.90
C THR A 290 10.23 -7.70 4.36
N ILE A 291 9.38 -6.86 4.97
CA ILE A 291 8.85 -7.04 6.32
C ILE A 291 7.33 -7.12 6.20
N GLN A 292 6.78 -8.26 6.65
CA GLN A 292 5.35 -8.52 6.65
C GLN A 292 4.91 -9.00 8.03
N GLU A 293 3.66 -8.72 8.39
CA GLU A 293 3.07 -9.21 9.63
C GLU A 293 2.56 -10.65 9.47
N TYR A 294 2.63 -11.43 10.54
CA TYR A 294 2.00 -12.73 10.68
C TYR A 294 1.36 -12.86 12.07
N ALA A 295 0.36 -13.71 12.21
CA ALA A 295 -0.32 -13.92 13.48
C ALA A 295 0.54 -14.80 14.41
N LYS A 296 1.26 -14.16 15.32
CA LYS A 296 2.16 -14.83 16.26
C LYS A 296 1.39 -15.52 17.38
N LEU A 297 1.93 -16.65 17.88
CA LEU A 297 1.45 -17.34 19.09
C LEU A 297 1.29 -16.35 20.25
N ARG A 298 0.10 -16.23 20.78
CA ARG A 298 -0.20 -15.36 21.89
C ARG A 298 0.49 -15.90 23.16
N ALA A 299 1.08 -15.00 23.93
CA ALA A 299 1.54 -15.37 25.26
C ALA A 299 0.33 -15.87 26.07
N ALA A 300 0.49 -17.00 26.75
CA ALA A 300 -0.52 -17.44 27.70
C ALA A 300 -0.85 -16.26 28.64
N PRO A 301 -2.13 -15.97 28.93
CA PRO A 301 -2.48 -14.92 29.85
C PRO A 301 -1.68 -15.20 31.13
N THR A 302 -0.78 -14.29 31.47
CA THR A 302 -0.14 -14.32 32.79
C THR A 302 -1.29 -14.23 33.77
N VAL A 303 -1.55 -15.33 34.50
CA VAL A 303 -2.42 -15.33 35.67
C VAL A 303 -1.72 -14.41 36.67
N GLY A 304 -1.84 -13.13 36.44
CA GLY A 304 -1.40 -12.08 37.33
C GLY A 304 -2.33 -12.11 38.53
N GLY A 305 -1.79 -12.56 39.60
CA GLY A 305 -2.44 -12.45 40.87
C GLY A 305 -2.90 -11.00 41.10
N SER A 306 -4.07 -10.93 41.68
CA SER A 306 -4.78 -9.77 42.24
C SER A 306 -3.91 -8.63 42.72
#